data_1f1e6bc77984bd8d3ecbe7b896885c47
#
_entry.id   1f1e6bc77984bd8d3ecbe7b896885c47
#
_cell.length_a   1.000
_cell.length_b   1.000
_cell.length_c   1.000
_cell.angle_alpha   90.00
_cell.angle_beta   90.00
_cell.angle_gamma   90.00
#
_symmetry.space_group_name_H-M   'P 1'
#
loop_
_entity.id
_entity.type
_entity.pdbx_description
1 polymer ?
#
loop_
_entity_poly.entity_id
_entity_poly.type
_entity_poly.pdbx_seq_one_letter_code
_entity_poly.pdbx_strand_id
1 'polypeptide(L)'
;MATLDDDINSGVMTGRLRALAADHALSVLVVDDDDLERTLIGDRLAQRGIKVGEAADGAQALEMLRREKVPVVIVDWHMPVMDGIEFTEKFRAELPGDTYVIMLTARKEAFDFERGYQAGVDDYLTKGVPEPELIARIHAGLHTHSLRVQLRDARAALQLATRRRDGS
;
A
#
# COMPACT_ATOMS: atom_id res chain seq x y z
N MET A 1 24.77 -3.74 22.25
CA MET A 1 24.14 -4.34 21.04
C MET A 1 22.69 -3.88 21.08
N ALA A 2 22.36 -2.83 20.32
CA ALA A 2 20.98 -2.33 20.26
C ALA A 2 20.10 -3.41 19.66
N THR A 3 18.95 -3.66 20.27
CA THR A 3 18.00 -4.65 19.77
C THR A 3 17.23 -4.04 18.60
N LEU A 4 16.75 -4.88 17.69
CA LEU A 4 15.89 -4.46 16.55
C LEU A 4 14.68 -3.63 16.99
N ASP A 5 14.22 -3.79 18.23
CA ASP A 5 13.13 -3.03 18.82
C ASP A 5 13.48 -1.54 19.09
N ASP A 6 14.74 -1.24 19.38
CA ASP A 6 15.19 0.14 19.62
C ASP A 6 15.23 0.95 18.30
N ASP A 7 15.55 0.31 17.18
CA ASP A 7 15.58 0.96 15.86
C ASP A 7 14.19 1.24 15.29
N ILE A 8 13.20 0.40 15.61
CA ILE A 8 11.81 0.59 15.17
C ILE A 8 11.15 1.77 15.88
N ASN A 9 11.56 2.04 17.11
CA ASN A 9 11.05 3.15 17.91
C ASN A 9 11.91 4.41 17.80
N SER A 10 12.99 4.39 17.02
CA SER A 10 13.91 5.51 16.86
C SER A 10 13.33 6.59 15.96
N GLY A 11 13.59 7.85 16.28
CA GLY A 11 13.20 9.01 15.46
C GLY A 11 13.71 8.94 14.01
N VAL A 12 14.70 8.09 13.72
CA VAL A 12 15.25 7.84 12.38
C VAL A 12 14.26 7.08 11.49
N MET A 13 13.60 6.03 12.02
CA MET A 13 12.57 5.29 11.25
C MET A 13 11.37 6.17 10.94
N THR A 14 10.92 6.96 11.90
CA THR A 14 9.81 7.91 11.69
C THR A 14 10.16 8.98 10.67
N GLY A 15 11.38 9.51 10.69
CA GLY A 15 11.87 10.48 9.70
C GLY A 15 11.93 9.91 8.28
N ARG A 16 12.39 8.67 8.14
CA ARG A 16 12.47 7.99 6.84
C ARG A 16 11.09 7.67 6.26
N LEU A 17 10.16 7.20 7.09
CA LEU A 17 8.75 7.02 6.69
C LEU A 17 8.12 8.32 6.21
N ARG A 18 8.31 9.41 6.96
CA ARG A 18 7.79 10.72 6.58
C ARG A 18 8.38 11.22 5.27
N ALA A 19 9.65 11.00 5.02
CA ALA A 19 10.30 11.39 3.77
C ALA A 19 9.73 10.64 2.57
N LEU A 20 9.50 9.33 2.69
CA LEU A 20 8.88 8.52 1.62
C LEU A 20 7.41 8.86 1.36
N ALA A 21 6.72 9.37 2.38
CA ALA A 21 5.30 9.72 2.33
C ALA A 21 5.04 11.20 1.98
N ALA A 22 6.08 12.04 1.94
CA ALA A 22 5.92 13.50 1.90
C ALA A 22 5.30 14.04 0.62
N ASP A 23 5.55 13.38 -0.51
CA ASP A 23 5.16 13.86 -1.85
C ASP A 23 3.72 13.48 -2.25
N HIS A 24 2.97 12.80 -1.37
CA HIS A 24 1.62 12.33 -1.66
C HIS A 24 0.58 13.04 -0.80
N ALA A 25 -0.59 13.32 -1.36
CA ALA A 25 -1.74 13.83 -0.61
C ALA A 25 -2.21 12.81 0.44
N LEU A 26 -2.30 11.54 0.03
CA LEU A 26 -2.44 10.37 0.91
C LEU A 26 -1.24 9.45 0.71
N SER A 27 -0.76 8.82 1.79
CA SER A 27 0.33 7.85 1.73
C SER A 27 -0.17 6.42 1.82
N VAL A 28 -1.24 6.20 2.57
CA VAL A 28 -1.89 4.91 2.79
C VAL A 28 -3.40 5.08 2.66
N LEU A 29 -4.05 4.16 1.98
CA LEU A 29 -5.51 3.98 1.99
C LEU A 29 -5.84 2.70 2.74
N VAL A 30 -6.67 2.79 3.77
CA VAL A 30 -7.20 1.65 4.52
C VAL A 30 -8.62 1.35 4.05
N VAL A 31 -8.84 0.12 3.60
CA VAL A 31 -10.12 -0.36 3.07
C VAL A 31 -10.59 -1.54 3.91
N ASP A 32 -11.60 -1.33 4.71
CA ASP A 32 -12.17 -2.34 5.60
C ASP A 32 -13.64 -1.95 5.89
N ASP A 33 -14.57 -2.89 5.88
CA ASP A 33 -15.98 -2.62 6.18
C ASP A 33 -16.25 -2.52 7.70
N ASP A 34 -15.32 -2.99 8.53
CA ASP A 34 -15.38 -2.79 9.99
C ASP A 34 -14.84 -1.40 10.36
N ASP A 35 -15.74 -0.51 10.79
CA ASP A 35 -15.39 0.86 11.18
C ASP A 35 -14.36 0.91 12.30
N LEU A 36 -14.42 -0.01 13.26
CA LEU A 36 -13.49 -0.03 14.40
C LEU A 36 -12.08 -0.44 13.96
N GLU A 37 -11.96 -1.51 13.19
CA GLU A 37 -10.69 -1.97 12.63
C GLU A 37 -10.05 -0.89 11.74
N ARG A 38 -10.84 -0.30 10.85
CA ARG A 38 -10.40 0.75 9.94
C ARG A 38 -9.87 1.97 10.71
N THR A 39 -10.64 2.47 11.66
CA THR A 39 -10.24 3.61 12.49
C THR A 39 -9.00 3.29 13.33
N LEU A 40 -8.92 2.10 13.91
CA LEU A 40 -7.77 1.69 14.72
C LEU A 40 -6.46 1.69 13.92
N ILE A 41 -6.49 1.17 12.69
CA ILE A 41 -5.33 1.19 11.79
C ILE A 41 -5.01 2.64 11.40
N GLY A 42 -6.01 3.42 11.00
CA GLY A 42 -5.87 4.82 10.62
C GLY A 42 -5.22 5.66 11.72
N ASP A 43 -5.69 5.54 12.95
CA ASP A 43 -5.16 6.27 14.11
C ASP A 43 -3.70 5.92 14.40
N ARG A 44 -3.35 4.63 14.38
CA ARG A 44 -1.96 4.17 14.58
C ARG A 44 -1.01 4.79 13.55
N LEU A 45 -1.41 4.85 12.29
CA LEU A 45 -0.62 5.43 11.22
C LEU A 45 -0.54 6.95 11.32
N ALA A 46 -1.66 7.60 11.62
CA ALA A 46 -1.72 9.07 11.80
C ALA A 46 -0.81 9.53 12.95
N GLN A 47 -0.75 8.79 14.07
CA GLN A 47 0.16 9.07 15.19
C GLN A 47 1.65 9.01 14.76
N ARG A 48 1.98 8.28 13.71
CA ARG A 48 3.32 8.24 13.10
C ARG A 48 3.54 9.31 12.03
N GLY A 49 2.54 10.18 11.81
CA GLY A 49 2.58 11.24 10.81
C GLY A 49 2.41 10.76 9.37
N ILE A 50 1.82 9.58 9.18
CA ILE A 50 1.44 9.04 7.88
C ILE A 50 0.07 9.60 7.51
N LYS A 51 -0.09 10.11 6.30
CA LYS A 51 -1.36 10.61 5.79
C LYS A 51 -2.23 9.44 5.34
N VAL A 52 -3.34 9.23 6.01
CA VAL A 52 -4.23 8.08 5.80
C VAL A 52 -5.55 8.52 5.22
N GLY A 53 -5.99 7.82 4.17
CA GLY A 53 -7.36 7.81 3.70
C GLY A 53 -8.07 6.56 4.18
N GLU A 54 -9.39 6.62 4.31
CA GLU A 54 -10.23 5.51 4.74
C GLU A 54 -11.35 5.28 3.74
N ALA A 55 -11.63 4.02 3.45
CA ALA A 55 -12.76 3.59 2.64
C ALA A 55 -13.48 2.41 3.30
N ALA A 56 -14.80 2.46 3.35
CA ALA A 56 -15.62 1.43 3.99
C ALA A 56 -15.92 0.24 3.06
N ASP A 57 -15.61 0.36 1.77
CA ASP A 57 -15.80 -0.70 0.78
C ASP A 57 -14.91 -0.50 -0.44
N GLY A 58 -14.86 -1.52 -1.31
CA GLY A 58 -14.04 -1.50 -2.51
C GLY A 58 -14.48 -0.45 -3.55
N ALA A 59 -15.76 -0.11 -3.63
CA ALA A 59 -16.26 0.89 -4.56
C ALA A 59 -15.81 2.29 -4.17
N GLN A 60 -15.92 2.63 -2.89
CA GLN A 60 -15.41 3.89 -2.34
C GLN A 60 -13.88 3.98 -2.52
N ALA A 61 -13.17 2.89 -2.26
CA ALA A 61 -11.72 2.83 -2.46
C ALA A 61 -11.32 3.10 -3.91
N LEU A 62 -11.98 2.48 -4.89
CA LEU A 62 -11.74 2.72 -6.31
C LEU A 62 -12.00 4.18 -6.70
N GLU A 63 -13.07 4.78 -6.18
CA GLU A 63 -13.39 6.20 -6.43
C GLU A 63 -12.26 7.12 -5.93
N MET A 64 -11.73 6.86 -4.74
CA MET A 64 -10.61 7.62 -4.18
C MET A 64 -9.34 7.44 -5.02
N LEU A 65 -9.02 6.20 -5.41
CA LEU A 65 -7.83 5.86 -6.20
C LEU A 65 -7.88 6.40 -7.65
N ARG A 66 -9.06 6.67 -8.19
CA ARG A 66 -9.22 7.38 -9.47
C ARG A 66 -8.87 8.86 -9.36
N ARG A 67 -9.10 9.47 -8.20
CA ARG A 67 -8.86 10.90 -7.97
C ARG A 67 -7.42 11.20 -7.62
N GLU A 68 -6.76 10.31 -6.90
CA GLU A 68 -5.40 10.51 -6.44
C GLU A 68 -4.58 9.21 -6.41
N LYS A 69 -3.27 9.36 -6.59
CA LYS A 69 -2.33 8.24 -6.50
C LYS A 69 -1.97 8.01 -5.04
N VAL A 70 -2.24 6.81 -4.55
CA VAL A 70 -1.88 6.39 -3.20
C VAL A 70 -0.78 5.33 -3.28
N PRO A 71 0.36 5.53 -2.60
CA PRO A 71 1.48 4.59 -2.62
C PRO A 71 1.16 3.20 -2.09
N VAL A 72 0.40 3.11 -1.00
CA VAL A 72 0.09 1.84 -0.32
C VAL A 72 -1.40 1.74 -0.08
N VAL A 73 -1.99 0.60 -0.41
CA VAL A 73 -3.36 0.23 -0.04
C VAL A 73 -3.30 -0.95 0.91
N ILE A 74 -3.98 -0.83 2.05
CA ILE A 74 -4.26 -1.93 2.97
C ILE A 74 -5.73 -2.28 2.79
N VAL A 75 -6.03 -3.51 2.40
CA VAL A 75 -7.40 -3.94 2.10
C VAL A 75 -7.76 -5.20 2.86
N ASP A 76 -8.92 -5.19 3.51
CA ASP A 76 -9.46 -6.41 4.11
C ASP A 76 -9.84 -7.43 3.04
N TRP A 77 -9.55 -8.70 3.31
CA TRP A 77 -9.94 -9.77 2.41
C TRP A 77 -11.46 -9.91 2.34
N HIS A 78 -12.12 -9.94 3.51
CA HIS A 78 -13.54 -10.21 3.61
C HIS A 78 -14.34 -8.92 3.76
N MET A 79 -14.86 -8.44 2.66
CA MET A 79 -15.81 -7.34 2.64
C MET A 79 -17.09 -7.77 1.91
N PRO A 80 -18.28 -7.26 2.30
CA PRO A 80 -19.51 -7.55 1.57
C PRO A 80 -19.47 -6.95 0.16
N VAL A 81 -20.20 -7.57 -0.77
CA VAL A 81 -20.39 -7.15 -2.17
C VAL A 81 -19.14 -7.34 -3.05
N MET A 82 -17.98 -6.88 -2.61
CA MET A 82 -16.70 -6.99 -3.32
C MET A 82 -15.62 -7.34 -2.30
N ASP A 83 -15.06 -8.54 -2.37
CA ASP A 83 -13.97 -8.95 -1.50
C ASP A 83 -12.64 -8.25 -1.88
N GLY A 84 -11.63 -8.39 -1.02
CA GLY A 84 -10.34 -7.71 -1.23
C GLY A 84 -9.60 -8.20 -2.47
N ILE A 85 -9.79 -9.46 -2.89
CA ILE A 85 -9.19 -10.00 -4.11
C ILE A 85 -9.89 -9.41 -5.34
N GLU A 86 -11.22 -9.44 -5.37
CA GLU A 86 -12.01 -8.83 -6.45
C GLU A 86 -11.73 -7.33 -6.59
N PHE A 87 -11.60 -6.62 -5.46
CA PHE A 87 -11.16 -5.23 -5.44
C PHE A 87 -9.79 -5.08 -6.09
N THR A 88 -8.82 -5.92 -5.71
CA THR A 88 -7.45 -5.83 -6.21
C THR A 88 -7.38 -6.12 -7.71
N GLU A 89 -8.07 -7.16 -8.20
CA GLU A 89 -8.19 -7.47 -9.61
C GLU A 89 -8.72 -6.28 -10.40
N LYS A 90 -9.83 -5.71 -9.94
CA LYS A 90 -10.48 -4.56 -10.59
C LYS A 90 -9.59 -3.31 -10.54
N PHE A 91 -9.00 -3.03 -9.39
CA PHE A 91 -8.06 -1.92 -9.22
C PHE A 91 -6.89 -2.02 -10.20
N ARG A 92 -6.24 -3.19 -10.30
CA ARG A 92 -5.11 -3.40 -11.20
C ARG A 92 -5.50 -3.30 -12.69
N ALA A 93 -6.70 -3.73 -13.05
CA ALA A 93 -7.21 -3.64 -14.41
C ALA A 93 -7.56 -2.21 -14.82
N GLU A 94 -8.21 -1.45 -13.94
CA GLU A 94 -8.68 -0.10 -14.23
C GLU A 94 -7.59 0.98 -14.05
N LEU A 95 -6.73 0.81 -13.03
CA LEU A 95 -5.74 1.79 -12.59
C LEU A 95 -4.34 1.14 -12.50
N PRO A 96 -3.77 0.73 -13.62
CA PRO A 96 -2.44 0.14 -13.59
C PRO A 96 -1.41 1.14 -13.07
N GLY A 97 -0.55 0.71 -12.17
CA GLY A 97 0.43 1.60 -11.56
C GLY A 97 1.30 0.94 -10.51
N ASP A 98 1.98 1.78 -9.73
CA ASP A 98 3.05 1.39 -8.83
C ASP A 98 2.57 1.17 -7.38
N THR A 99 1.27 1.31 -7.11
CA THR A 99 0.68 1.14 -5.77
C THR A 99 0.96 -0.25 -5.20
N TYR A 100 1.43 -0.29 -3.96
CA TYR A 100 1.68 -1.52 -3.22
C TYR A 100 0.42 -1.94 -2.47
N VAL A 101 -0.04 -3.16 -2.65
CA VAL A 101 -1.28 -3.68 -2.04
C VAL A 101 -0.95 -4.70 -0.96
N ILE A 102 -1.37 -4.41 0.27
CA ILE A 102 -1.27 -5.30 1.43
C ILE A 102 -2.67 -5.83 1.74
N MET A 103 -2.85 -7.14 1.72
CA MET A 103 -4.09 -7.80 2.08
C MET A 103 -4.14 -8.08 3.59
N LEU A 104 -5.17 -7.58 4.28
CA LEU A 104 -5.45 -7.97 5.65
C LEU A 104 -6.25 -9.26 5.71
N THR A 105 -5.92 -10.12 6.65
CA THR A 105 -6.54 -11.44 6.73
C THR A 105 -6.66 -11.93 8.16
N ALA A 106 -7.73 -12.67 8.45
CA ALA A 106 -7.88 -13.33 9.74
C ALA A 106 -7.07 -14.64 9.78
N ARG A 107 -6.44 -14.94 10.93
CA ARG A 107 -5.48 -16.06 11.11
C ARG A 107 -5.95 -17.47 10.76
N LYS A 108 -7.25 -17.68 10.57
CA LYS A 108 -7.86 -19.03 10.52
C LYS A 108 -8.25 -19.52 9.13
N GLU A 109 -7.94 -18.78 8.09
CA GLU A 109 -8.41 -19.10 6.75
C GLU A 109 -7.35 -19.83 5.95
N ALA A 110 -7.77 -20.83 5.22
CA ALA A 110 -6.94 -21.44 4.20
C ALA A 110 -6.83 -20.42 3.05
N PHE A 111 -5.69 -19.74 3.00
CA PHE A 111 -5.45 -18.69 2.01
C PHE A 111 -5.27 -19.27 0.63
N ASP A 112 -6.01 -18.72 -0.30
CA ASP A 112 -5.65 -18.85 -1.70
C ASP A 112 -4.61 -17.77 -2.04
N PHE A 113 -3.40 -17.94 -1.49
CA PHE A 113 -2.28 -17.04 -1.76
C PHE A 113 -1.99 -16.95 -3.26
N GLU A 114 -2.16 -18.05 -3.99
CA GLU A 114 -1.95 -18.09 -5.42
C GLU A 114 -2.93 -17.14 -6.13
N ARG A 115 -4.21 -17.22 -5.82
CA ARG A 115 -5.22 -16.33 -6.37
C ARG A 115 -4.92 -14.86 -6.02
N GLY A 116 -4.53 -14.58 -4.80
CA GLY A 116 -4.19 -13.21 -4.38
C GLY A 116 -2.98 -12.65 -5.12
N TYR A 117 -1.92 -13.43 -5.31
CA TYR A 117 -0.77 -13.01 -6.12
C TYR A 117 -1.13 -12.79 -7.58
N GLN A 118 -1.96 -13.66 -8.16
CA GLN A 118 -2.47 -13.49 -9.53
C GLN A 118 -3.32 -12.22 -9.66
N ALA A 119 -4.10 -11.87 -8.62
CA ALA A 119 -4.85 -10.62 -8.55
C ALA A 119 -3.97 -9.37 -8.45
N GLY A 120 -2.72 -9.51 -8.04
CA GLY A 120 -1.76 -8.42 -7.90
C GLY A 120 -1.59 -7.90 -6.46
N VAL A 121 -1.91 -8.73 -5.45
CA VAL A 121 -1.55 -8.49 -4.06
C VAL A 121 -0.04 -8.60 -3.91
N ASP A 122 0.58 -7.63 -3.24
CA ASP A 122 2.03 -7.60 -3.03
C ASP A 122 2.46 -8.23 -1.70
N ASP A 123 1.62 -8.14 -0.67
CA ASP A 123 1.93 -8.65 0.68
C ASP A 123 0.65 -9.00 1.45
N TYR A 124 0.83 -9.79 2.51
CA TYR A 124 -0.25 -10.20 3.41
C TYR A 124 0.09 -9.83 4.85
N LEU A 125 -0.92 -9.40 5.59
CA LEU A 125 -0.79 -9.04 6.99
C LEU A 125 -1.96 -9.62 7.78
N THR A 126 -1.68 -10.24 8.92
CA THR A 126 -2.74 -10.77 9.77
C THR A 126 -3.40 -9.64 10.55
N LYS A 127 -4.74 -9.64 10.65
CA LYS A 127 -5.46 -8.71 11.53
C LYS A 127 -4.98 -8.83 12.98
N GLY A 128 -4.86 -7.70 13.67
CA GLY A 128 -4.40 -7.65 15.05
C GLY A 128 -2.88 -7.83 15.25
N VAL A 129 -2.07 -7.74 14.19
CA VAL A 129 -0.60 -7.73 14.36
C VAL A 129 -0.15 -6.56 15.23
N PRO A 130 0.98 -6.71 15.94
CA PRO A 130 1.59 -5.61 16.68
C PRO A 130 1.88 -4.41 15.77
N GLU A 131 1.75 -3.21 16.32
CA GLU A 131 2.02 -1.97 15.58
C GLU A 131 3.40 -1.95 14.90
N PRO A 132 4.50 -2.40 15.51
CA PRO A 132 5.81 -2.43 14.85
C PRO A 132 5.81 -3.25 13.55
N GLU A 133 5.09 -4.37 13.51
CA GLU A 133 4.97 -5.18 12.29
C GLU A 133 4.18 -4.46 11.20
N LEU A 134 3.05 -3.85 11.55
CA LEU A 134 2.26 -3.03 10.63
C LEU A 134 3.10 -1.92 10.01
N ILE A 135 3.83 -1.17 10.84
CA ILE A 135 4.70 -0.08 10.39
C ILE A 135 5.83 -0.58 9.49
N ALA A 136 6.44 -1.71 9.82
CA ALA A 136 7.49 -2.30 8.99
C ALA A 136 6.98 -2.70 7.59
N ARG A 137 5.77 -3.28 7.49
CA ARG A 137 5.15 -3.64 6.21
C ARG A 137 4.81 -2.40 5.37
N ILE A 138 4.26 -1.37 5.99
CA ILE A 138 3.97 -0.11 5.29
C ILE A 138 5.26 0.55 4.81
N HIS A 139 6.33 0.55 5.62
CA HIS A 139 7.62 1.04 5.19
C HIS A 139 8.16 0.29 3.96
N ALA A 140 8.07 -1.04 3.96
CA ALA A 140 8.45 -1.86 2.81
C ALA A 140 7.62 -1.52 1.57
N GLY A 141 6.30 -1.31 1.73
CA GLY A 141 5.39 -0.91 0.67
C GLY A 141 5.73 0.45 0.08
N LEU A 142 5.93 1.47 0.91
CA LEU A 142 6.32 2.81 0.49
C LEU A 142 7.66 2.82 -0.26
N HIS A 143 8.63 2.05 0.25
CA HIS A 143 9.94 1.93 -0.41
C HIS A 143 9.82 1.22 -1.77
N THR A 144 9.08 0.12 -1.83
CA THR A 144 8.83 -0.62 -3.09
C THR A 144 8.11 0.25 -4.11
N HIS A 145 7.08 1.00 -3.68
CA HIS A 145 6.40 1.96 -4.54
C HIS A 145 7.38 2.99 -5.12
N SER A 146 8.21 3.61 -4.27
CA SER A 146 9.21 4.59 -4.71
C SER A 146 10.17 4.01 -5.75
N LEU A 147 10.66 2.80 -5.55
CA LEU A 147 11.54 2.11 -6.52
C LEU A 147 10.82 1.82 -7.85
N ARG A 148 9.55 1.40 -7.81
CA ARG A 148 8.75 1.17 -9.02
C ARG A 148 8.58 2.46 -9.83
N VAL A 149 8.27 3.58 -9.16
CA VAL A 149 8.16 4.90 -9.80
C VAL A 149 9.48 5.30 -10.47
N GLN A 150 10.59 5.21 -9.74
CA GLN A 150 11.92 5.53 -10.28
C GLN A 150 12.27 4.66 -11.49
N LEU A 151 12.01 3.37 -11.44
CA LEU A 151 12.26 2.45 -12.55
C LEU A 151 11.39 2.77 -13.78
N ARG A 152 10.12 3.07 -13.58
CA ARG A 152 9.21 3.48 -14.65
C ARG A 152 9.71 4.76 -15.33
N ASP A 153 10.08 5.76 -14.55
CA ASP A 153 10.52 7.06 -15.05
C ASP A 153 11.87 6.94 -15.79
N ALA A 154 12.80 6.13 -15.28
CA ALA A 154 14.06 5.83 -15.95
C ALA A 154 13.86 5.12 -17.30
N ARG A 155 12.94 4.14 -17.36
CA ARG A 155 12.59 3.45 -18.60
C ARG A 155 11.97 4.40 -19.64
N ALA A 156 11.07 5.28 -19.20
CA ALA A 156 10.46 6.28 -20.09
C ALA A 156 11.51 7.25 -20.66
N ALA A 157 12.44 7.73 -19.83
CA ALA A 157 13.54 8.60 -20.28
C ALA A 157 14.45 7.91 -21.29
N LEU A 158 14.79 6.64 -21.06
CA LEU A 158 15.61 5.86 -21.99
C LEU A 158 14.92 5.68 -23.36
N GLN A 159 13.63 5.35 -23.36
CA GLN A 159 12.86 5.20 -24.60
C GLN A 159 12.81 6.49 -25.43
N LEU A 160 12.66 7.64 -24.76
CA LEU A 160 12.67 8.94 -25.43
C LEU A 160 14.06 9.27 -26.04
N ALA A 161 15.12 8.95 -25.32
CA ALA A 161 16.50 9.15 -25.81
C ALA A 161 16.80 8.27 -27.04
N THR A 162 16.35 7.02 -27.04
CA THR A 162 16.55 6.09 -28.18
C THR A 162 15.80 6.58 -29.41
N ARG A 163 14.52 6.96 -29.27
CA ARG A 163 13.71 7.49 -30.39
C ARG A 163 14.31 8.74 -31.03
N ARG A 164 14.97 9.60 -30.27
CA ARG A 164 15.65 10.80 -30.80
C ARG A 164 16.89 10.45 -31.62
N ARG A 165 17.59 9.37 -31.28
CA ARG A 165 18.76 8.89 -32.06
C ARG A 165 18.38 8.26 -33.38
N ASP A 166 17.28 7.51 -33.40
CA ASP A 166 16.83 6.75 -34.58
C ASP A 166 16.06 7.64 -35.60
N GLY A 167 15.65 8.83 -35.19
CA GLY A 167 14.95 9.81 -36.03
C GLY A 167 15.82 10.93 -36.63
N SER A 168 17.15 10.85 -36.42
CA SER A 168 18.15 11.75 -37.06
C SER A 168 18.99 10.99 -38.08
#